data_7cd733fcb524f4d927abdd60c8de90c4
#
_entry.id   7cd733fcb524f4d927abdd60c8de90c4
#
_cell.length_a   1.000
_cell.length_b   1.000
_cell.length_c   1.000
_cell.angle_alpha   90.00
_cell.angle_beta   90.00
_cell.angle_gamma   90.00
#
_symmetry.space_group_name_H-M   'P 1'
#
loop_
_entity.id
_entity.type
_entity.pdbx_description
1 polymer ?
#
loop_
_entity_poly.entity_id
_entity_poly.type
_entity_poly.pdbx_seq_one_letter_code
_entity_poly.pdbx_strand_id
1 'polypeptide(L)'
;MGIQDKTVTMAHGAGGKQTSELIDSVFAAHFANDDLTADDAAVLVPPKGKMAVSTDGFIVSPAFFPGGNIGKLSICGTVNDLACMGAKPMYLTCAFVIEEGFPMEKLE
;
A
#
# COMPACT_ATOMS: atom_id res chain seq x y z
N MET A 1 -15.67 -10.51 -5.91
CA MET A 1 -15.51 -10.60 -7.37
C MET A 1 -14.20 -9.95 -7.77
N GLY A 2 -13.35 -10.68 -8.48
CA GLY A 2 -12.04 -10.17 -8.89
C GLY A 2 -12.15 -9.13 -10.01
N ILE A 3 -11.06 -8.36 -10.19
CA ILE A 3 -10.95 -7.40 -11.27
C ILE A 3 -10.72 -8.14 -12.60
N GLN A 4 -11.38 -7.70 -13.66
CA GLN A 4 -11.30 -8.35 -14.98
C GLN A 4 -10.15 -7.82 -15.83
N ASP A 5 -9.67 -6.61 -15.56
CA ASP A 5 -8.62 -6.00 -16.34
C ASP A 5 -7.27 -6.68 -16.09
N LYS A 6 -6.51 -6.91 -17.16
CA LYS A 6 -5.19 -7.55 -17.08
C LYS A 6 -4.08 -6.57 -16.72
N THR A 7 -4.29 -5.30 -16.99
CA THR A 7 -3.31 -4.25 -16.72
C THR A 7 -3.97 -3.05 -16.07
N VAL A 8 -3.16 -2.27 -15.37
CA VAL A 8 -3.60 -0.98 -14.81
C VAL A 8 -3.74 0.03 -15.95
N THR A 9 -4.84 0.77 -15.94
CA THR A 9 -5.13 1.83 -16.90
C THR A 9 -5.34 3.16 -16.18
N MET A 10 -5.36 4.25 -16.93
CA MET A 10 -5.63 5.58 -16.37
C MET A 10 -6.99 5.65 -15.67
N ALA A 11 -7.97 4.85 -16.11
CA ALA A 11 -9.28 4.82 -15.48
C ALA A 11 -9.24 4.29 -14.04
N HIS A 12 -8.28 3.45 -13.69
CA HIS A 12 -8.11 2.97 -12.31
C HIS A 12 -7.68 4.08 -11.34
N GLY A 13 -7.14 5.17 -11.85
CA GLY A 13 -6.75 6.33 -11.05
C GLY A 13 -7.70 7.53 -11.14
N ALA A 14 -8.78 7.42 -11.90
CA ALA A 14 -9.67 8.55 -12.17
C ALA A 14 -10.70 8.84 -11.06
N GLY A 15 -10.78 7.98 -10.04
CA GLY A 15 -11.70 8.17 -8.92
C GLY A 15 -13.11 7.64 -9.14
N GLY A 16 -13.36 6.93 -10.26
CA GLY A 16 -14.66 6.40 -10.60
C GLY A 16 -14.82 4.92 -10.21
N LYS A 17 -15.72 4.26 -10.95
CA LYS A 17 -16.05 2.84 -10.70
C LYS A 17 -14.85 1.93 -10.77
N GLN A 18 -13.97 2.11 -11.76
CA GLN A 18 -12.78 1.28 -11.91
C GLN A 18 -11.77 1.48 -10.77
N THR A 19 -11.68 2.68 -10.23
CA THR A 19 -10.87 2.93 -9.02
C THR A 19 -11.43 2.15 -7.83
N SER A 20 -12.74 2.21 -7.63
CA SER A 20 -13.40 1.47 -6.55
C SER A 20 -13.21 -0.04 -6.70
N GLU A 21 -13.35 -0.57 -7.91
CA GLU A 21 -13.12 -1.99 -8.19
C GLU A 21 -11.66 -2.40 -7.87
N LEU A 22 -10.69 -1.57 -8.22
CA LEU A 22 -9.28 -1.83 -7.91
C LEU A 22 -9.05 -1.85 -6.39
N ILE A 23 -9.58 -0.84 -5.69
CA ILE A 23 -9.44 -0.76 -4.23
C ILE A 23 -10.06 -1.99 -3.57
N ASP A 24 -11.28 -2.35 -3.94
CA ASP A 24 -12.00 -3.46 -3.31
C ASP A 24 -11.37 -4.82 -3.64
N SER A 25 -10.98 -5.02 -4.89
CA SER A 25 -10.52 -6.34 -5.36
C SER A 25 -9.06 -6.62 -5.03
N VAL A 26 -8.21 -5.60 -4.95
CA VAL A 26 -6.79 -5.77 -4.71
C VAL A 26 -6.39 -5.26 -3.33
N PHE A 27 -6.54 -3.96 -3.07
CA PHE A 27 -6.01 -3.40 -1.83
C PHE A 27 -6.81 -3.81 -0.60
N ALA A 28 -8.12 -3.63 -0.59
CA ALA A 28 -8.95 -4.02 0.54
C ALA A 28 -8.94 -5.54 0.76
N ALA A 29 -8.89 -6.32 -0.31
CA ALA A 29 -8.82 -7.77 -0.19
C ALA A 29 -7.58 -8.27 0.56
N HIS A 30 -6.46 -7.56 0.44
CA HIS A 30 -5.21 -7.94 1.09
C HIS A 30 -4.93 -7.21 2.40
N PHE A 31 -5.47 -6.00 2.57
CA PHE A 31 -5.18 -5.16 3.74
C PHE A 31 -6.34 -5.04 4.72
N ALA A 32 -7.43 -5.78 4.51
CA ALA A 32 -8.62 -5.68 5.37
C ALA A 32 -8.28 -5.87 6.85
N ASN A 33 -8.70 -4.93 7.67
CA ASN A 33 -8.60 -4.96 9.12
C ASN A 33 -9.63 -3.99 9.70
N ASP A 34 -9.77 -3.98 11.03
CA ASP A 34 -10.81 -3.18 11.69
C ASP A 34 -10.59 -1.67 11.54
N ASP A 35 -9.37 -1.22 11.29
CA ASP A 35 -9.03 0.20 11.12
C ASP A 35 -9.15 0.67 9.67
N LEU A 36 -9.25 -0.25 8.73
CA LEU A 36 -9.39 0.07 7.31
C LEU A 36 -10.87 0.23 6.96
N THR A 37 -11.28 1.46 6.76
CA THR A 37 -12.65 1.80 6.36
C THR A 37 -12.66 2.42 4.97
N ALA A 38 -13.85 2.56 4.38
CA ALA A 38 -14.03 3.18 3.07
C ALA A 38 -14.16 4.71 3.15
N ASP A 39 -13.60 5.32 4.17
CA ASP A 39 -13.66 6.75 4.41
C ASP A 39 -12.41 7.46 3.88
N ASP A 40 -12.44 8.78 3.88
CA ASP A 40 -11.34 9.61 3.38
C ASP A 40 -10.08 9.54 4.25
N ALA A 41 -10.21 9.13 5.50
CA ALA A 41 -9.10 9.02 6.43
C ALA A 41 -9.31 7.87 7.41
N ALA A 42 -8.21 7.31 7.88
CA ALA A 42 -8.24 6.35 8.98
C ALA A 42 -8.34 7.09 10.32
N VAL A 43 -9.20 6.59 11.20
CA VAL A 43 -9.31 7.08 12.57
C VAL A 43 -8.71 6.03 13.48
N LEU A 44 -7.63 6.39 14.17
CA LEU A 44 -6.85 5.46 14.97
C LEU A 44 -6.77 5.92 16.42
N VAL A 45 -6.67 4.96 17.33
CA VAL A 45 -6.40 5.26 18.72
C VAL A 45 -4.91 5.61 18.85
N PRO A 46 -4.57 6.78 19.40
CA PRO A 46 -3.17 7.16 19.53
C PRO A 46 -2.44 6.29 20.56
N PRO A 47 -1.14 6.04 20.37
CA PRO A 47 -0.35 5.32 21.36
C PRO A 47 -0.19 6.17 22.62
N LYS A 48 0.05 5.50 23.75
CA LYS A 48 0.45 6.17 24.98
C LYS A 48 1.92 6.57 24.91
N GLY A 49 2.26 7.76 25.41
CA GLY A 49 3.62 8.27 25.39
C GLY A 49 3.98 8.97 24.10
N LYS A 50 5.24 8.83 23.69
CA LYS A 50 5.75 9.48 22.47
C LYS A 50 5.41 8.66 21.25
N MET A 51 5.17 9.36 20.15
CA MET A 51 4.89 8.75 18.85
C MET A 51 6.03 9.08 17.87
N ALA A 52 6.53 8.06 17.17
CA ALA A 52 7.47 8.24 16.06
C ALA A 52 6.71 8.05 14.74
N VAL A 53 6.98 8.92 13.78
CA VAL A 53 6.39 8.85 12.45
C VAL A 53 7.50 8.94 11.41
N SER A 54 7.48 8.04 10.45
CA SER A 54 8.42 8.03 9.33
C SER A 54 7.64 7.87 8.04
N THR A 55 8.09 8.54 7.00
CA THR A 55 7.54 8.42 5.65
C THR A 55 8.68 8.17 4.68
N ASP A 56 8.51 7.18 3.84
CA ASP A 56 9.51 6.81 2.85
C ASP A 56 8.85 6.49 1.51
N GLY A 57 9.58 6.73 0.44
CA GLY A 57 9.15 6.37 -0.91
C GLY A 57 10.14 5.39 -1.52
N PHE A 58 9.63 4.41 -2.28
CA PHE A 58 10.45 3.37 -2.87
C PHE A 58 10.25 3.30 -4.37
N ILE A 59 11.36 3.33 -5.09
CA ILE A 59 11.41 3.14 -6.52
C ILE A 59 12.46 2.07 -6.78
N VAL A 60 12.08 0.99 -7.45
CA VAL A 60 13.00 -0.05 -7.85
C VAL A 60 12.60 -0.63 -9.20
N SER A 61 13.57 -0.83 -10.06
CA SER A 61 13.37 -1.44 -11.37
C SER A 61 14.41 -2.54 -11.60
N PRO A 62 13.96 -3.78 -11.86
CA PRO A 62 12.56 -4.22 -11.95
C PRO A 62 11.89 -4.27 -10.57
N ALA A 63 10.55 -4.17 -10.55
CA ALA A 63 9.77 -4.21 -9.31
C ALA A 63 9.84 -5.56 -8.60
N PHE A 64 10.11 -6.63 -9.34
CA PHE A 64 10.37 -7.97 -8.83
C PHE A 64 11.83 -8.32 -9.09
N PHE A 65 12.53 -8.76 -8.06
CA PHE A 65 13.97 -9.04 -8.13
C PHE A 65 14.32 -10.25 -7.25
N PRO A 66 15.52 -10.84 -7.44
CA PRO A 66 15.94 -11.95 -6.58
C PRO A 66 15.88 -11.56 -5.09
N GLY A 67 15.14 -12.34 -4.30
CA GLY A 67 15.00 -12.12 -2.88
C GLY A 67 13.84 -11.23 -2.45
N GLY A 68 13.10 -10.61 -3.38
CA GLY A 68 11.98 -9.77 -3.00
C GLY A 68 11.27 -9.05 -4.14
N ASN A 69 10.54 -8.02 -3.74
CA ASN A 69 9.81 -7.15 -4.65
C ASN A 69 9.63 -5.78 -3.98
N ILE A 70 9.10 -4.82 -4.73
CA ILE A 70 8.90 -3.46 -4.22
C ILE A 70 7.97 -3.42 -3.00
N GLY A 71 6.95 -4.29 -2.95
CA GLY A 71 6.06 -4.37 -1.81
C GLY A 71 6.79 -4.78 -0.54
N LYS A 72 7.58 -5.84 -0.60
CA LYS A 72 8.41 -6.28 0.53
C LYS A 72 9.41 -5.20 0.93
N LEU A 73 10.06 -4.57 -0.05
CA LEU A 73 11.03 -3.50 0.19
C LEU A 73 10.40 -2.33 0.94
N SER A 74 9.18 -1.92 0.54
CA SER A 74 8.51 -0.78 1.15
C SER A 74 8.19 -1.01 2.63
N ILE A 75 7.73 -2.19 2.99
CA ILE A 75 7.44 -2.54 4.37
C ILE A 75 8.72 -2.66 5.18
N CYS A 76 9.70 -3.41 4.70
CA CYS A 76 10.95 -3.62 5.41
C CYS A 76 11.73 -2.32 5.61
N GLY A 77 11.80 -1.46 4.60
CA GLY A 77 12.52 -0.19 4.69
C GLY A 77 11.88 0.78 5.67
N THR A 78 10.56 0.87 5.65
CA THR A 78 9.81 1.75 6.57
C THR A 78 9.92 1.26 8.02
N VAL A 79 9.77 -0.04 8.24
CA VAL A 79 9.90 -0.64 9.58
C VAL A 79 11.32 -0.47 10.12
N ASN A 80 12.33 -0.59 9.27
CA ASN A 80 13.74 -0.36 9.68
C ASN A 80 13.96 1.05 10.24
N ASP A 81 13.38 2.07 9.63
CA ASP A 81 13.52 3.45 10.11
C ASP A 81 12.91 3.62 11.51
N LEU A 82 11.75 3.03 11.75
CA LEU A 82 11.14 3.04 13.08
C LEU A 82 11.98 2.24 14.08
N ALA A 83 12.49 1.09 13.68
CA ALA A 83 13.35 0.26 14.54
C ALA A 83 14.63 0.99 14.95
N CYS A 84 15.24 1.76 14.04
CA CYS A 84 16.42 2.57 14.34
C CYS A 84 16.15 3.63 15.40
N MET A 85 14.92 4.08 15.54
CA MET A 85 14.50 5.02 16.57
C MET A 85 14.00 4.34 17.85
N GLY A 86 14.07 3.01 17.91
CA GLY A 86 13.57 2.24 19.04
C GLY A 86 12.04 2.19 19.13
N ALA A 87 11.35 2.49 18.05
CA ALA A 87 9.89 2.52 18.01
C ALA A 87 9.31 1.18 17.59
N LYS A 88 8.13 0.86 18.12
CA LYS A 88 7.34 -0.30 17.71
C LYS A 88 6.43 0.10 16.56
N PRO A 89 6.50 -0.57 15.39
CA PRO A 89 5.55 -0.31 14.31
C PRO A 89 4.14 -0.71 14.72
N MET A 90 3.18 0.19 14.54
CA MET A 90 1.78 -0.07 14.86
C MET A 90 0.87 0.06 13.65
N TYR A 91 1.08 1.09 12.85
CA TYR A 91 0.26 1.37 11.67
C TYR A 91 1.15 1.75 10.51
N LEU A 92 0.66 1.46 9.31
CA LEU A 92 1.28 1.86 8.06
C LEU A 92 0.25 2.54 7.18
N THR A 93 0.67 3.60 6.51
CA THR A 93 -0.07 4.14 5.37
C THR A 93 0.66 3.74 4.11
N CYS A 94 -0.09 3.40 3.07
CA CYS A 94 0.48 3.04 1.77
C CYS A 94 -0.07 3.95 0.69
N ALA A 95 0.81 4.61 -0.02
CA ALA A 95 0.46 5.35 -1.22
C ALA A 95 1.07 4.62 -2.43
N PHE A 96 0.29 4.50 -3.49
CA PHE A 96 0.72 3.81 -4.70
C PHE A 96 0.72 4.76 -5.88
N VAL A 97 1.83 4.80 -6.60
CA VAL A 97 1.92 5.43 -7.91
C VAL A 97 2.20 4.31 -8.89
N ILE A 98 1.23 3.99 -9.72
CA ILE A 98 1.25 2.81 -10.56
C ILE A 98 1.25 3.25 -12.02
N GLU A 99 2.24 2.78 -12.75
CA GLU A 99 2.38 3.02 -14.17
C GLU A 99 1.23 2.39 -14.97
N GLU A 100 0.70 3.13 -15.94
CA GLU A 100 -0.26 2.55 -16.89
C GLU A 100 0.37 1.37 -17.63
N GLY A 101 -0.36 0.29 -17.75
CA GLY A 101 0.12 -0.93 -18.37
C GLY A 101 0.76 -1.93 -17.41
N PHE A 102 0.92 -1.58 -16.14
CA PHE A 102 1.46 -2.52 -15.14
C PHE A 102 0.55 -3.75 -15.04
N PRO A 103 1.09 -4.98 -15.09
CA PRO A 103 0.27 -6.17 -15.03
C PRO A 103 -0.50 -6.28 -13.71
N MET A 104 -1.80 -6.50 -13.80
CA MET A 104 -2.67 -6.58 -12.61
C MET A 104 -2.27 -7.74 -11.69
N GLU A 105 -1.89 -8.88 -12.24
CA GLU A 105 -1.44 -10.04 -11.47
C GLU A 105 -0.19 -9.76 -10.64
N LYS A 106 0.67 -8.84 -11.11
CA LYS A 106 1.89 -8.43 -10.38
C LYS A 106 1.60 -7.38 -9.31
N LEU A 107 0.53 -6.62 -9.48
CA LEU A 107 0.09 -5.67 -8.46
C LEU A 107 -0.50 -6.40 -7.25
N GLU A 108 -1.22 -7.46 -7.50
CA GLU A 108 -1.84 -8.29 -6.48
C GLU A 108 -0.82 -9.11 -5.66
#